data_f4342f43bc3d8e2452b2207ce4eb6203
#
_entry.id   f4342f43bc3d8e2452b2207ce4eb6203
#
_cell.length_a   1.000
_cell.length_b   1.000
_cell.length_c   1.000
_cell.angle_alpha   90.00
_cell.angle_beta   90.00
_cell.angle_gamma   90.00
#
_symmetry.space_group_name_H-M   'P 1'
#
loop_
_entity.id
_entity.type
_entity.pdbx_description
1 polymer ?
#
loop_
_entity_poly.entity_id
_entity_poly.type
_entity_poly.pdbx_seq_one_letter_code
_entity_poly.pdbx_strand_id
1 'polypeptide(L)'
;MQSEGRVDHRPINMTSNTQTTASPDRPPLRVLIVEDETLISLFLQDVLRDLGHTVSGIAPSLRTALAVAAGTPSDLAIVDVGLAGDGGDGIDTAVALRERHGIPSLLMTGASFAELGERIQSADPVGFLTKPYTESDVESALNGAIAKLVA
;
A
#
# COMPACT_ATOMS: atom_id res chain seq x y z
N MET A 1 -4.52 43.90 -11.49
CA MET A 1 -4.58 43.26 -11.10
C MET A 1 -4.84 42.94 -10.74
N GLN A 2 -4.83 42.73 -10.66
CA GLN A 2 -5.06 42.11 -10.09
C GLN A 2 -5.25 41.48 -9.84
N SER A 3 -5.23 41.33 -9.97
CA SER A 3 -5.51 40.49 -9.52
C SER A 3 -5.73 39.97 -9.28
N GLU A 4 -5.91 39.74 -9.17
CA GLU A 4 -6.27 38.95 -8.65
C GLU A 4 -6.56 38.22 -8.42
N GLY A 5 -6.62 38.61 -8.78
CA GLY A 5 -6.91 37.52 -8.32
C GLY A 5 -6.86 36.89 -8.32
N ARG A 6 -6.83 37.06 -8.13
CA ARG A 6 -6.80 36.15 -7.70
C ARG A 6 -7.15 35.53 -7.18
N VAL A 7 -7.26 35.64 -7.26
CA VAL A 7 -7.63 34.73 -6.51
C VAL A 7 -7.97 34.12 -6.32
N ASP A 8 -8.12 34.14 -6.26
CA ASP A 8 -8.52 33.27 -5.77
C ASP A 8 -8.69 32.67 -5.68
N HIS A 9 -8.76 32.89 -5.74
CA HIS A 9 -9.05 31.98 -5.27
C HIS A 9 -9.04 31.37 -4.91
N ARG A 10 -9.26 31.71 -4.94
CA ARG A 10 -9.29 30.76 -4.29
C ARG A 10 -9.92 30.47 -3.68
N PRO A 11 -10.24 30.36 -3.67
CA PRO A 11 -10.79 29.61 -2.84
C PRO A 11 -11.12 29.08 -2.47
N ILE A 12 -11.39 29.07 -2.46
CA ILE A 12 -11.73 28.23 -1.83
C ILE A 12 -11.87 27.60 -1.55
N ASN A 13 -11.87 27.40 -1.52
CA ASN A 13 -11.96 26.40 -0.90
C ASN A 13 -11.90 25.93 -0.42
N MET A 14 -11.97 25.99 -0.40
CA MET A 14 -11.83 25.22 0.28
C MET A 14 -12.05 24.56 0.72
N THR A 15 -12.33 24.57 0.66
CA THR A 15 -12.43 23.59 1.27
C THR A 15 -12.33 22.81 1.28
N SER A 16 -12.34 22.69 1.19
CA SER A 16 -12.08 21.63 1.46
C SER A 16 -11.65 21.08 1.39
N ASN A 17 -11.37 20.87 1.50
CA ASN A 17 -10.86 20.05 1.74
C ASN A 17 -10.45 19.47 1.81
N THR A 18 -10.48 19.66 1.87
CA THR A 18 -9.94 18.96 2.02
C THR A 18 -9.73 18.13 2.14
N GLN A 19 -10.01 18.01 2.25
CA GLN A 19 -9.60 16.85 2.48
C GLN A 19 -8.74 16.01 1.63
N THR A 20 -8.53 16.02 0.52
CA THR A 20 -7.55 15.22 -0.19
C THR A 20 -6.23 15.30 0.48
N THR A 21 -5.63 14.17 0.66
CA THR A 21 -4.43 14.05 1.43
C THR A 21 -3.20 13.85 0.60
N ALA A 22 -3.35 13.69 -0.71
CA ALA A 22 -2.20 13.58 -1.59
C ALA A 22 -1.39 14.86 -1.55
N SER A 23 -0.12 14.75 -1.20
CA SER A 23 0.80 15.86 -1.16
C SER A 23 1.50 16.01 -2.50
N PRO A 24 1.83 17.25 -2.94
CA PRO A 24 2.64 17.40 -4.14
C PRO A 24 3.99 16.68 -4.06
N ASP A 25 4.49 16.49 -2.83
CA ASP A 25 5.78 15.82 -2.63
C ASP A 25 5.67 14.30 -2.57
N ARG A 26 4.45 13.78 -2.60
CA ARG A 26 4.19 12.35 -2.53
C ARG A 26 3.27 11.94 -3.66
N PRO A 27 3.84 11.38 -4.72
CA PRO A 27 3.00 10.96 -5.85
C PRO A 27 2.01 9.89 -5.44
N PRO A 28 0.82 9.87 -6.04
CA PRO A 28 -0.13 8.78 -5.80
C PRO A 28 0.47 7.45 -6.25
N LEU A 29 0.24 6.43 -5.46
CA LEU A 29 0.69 5.08 -5.76
C LEU A 29 -0.46 4.23 -6.26
N ARG A 30 -0.11 3.25 -7.08
CA ARG A 30 -1.02 2.17 -7.46
C ARG A 30 -0.66 1.00 -6.56
N VAL A 31 -1.56 0.63 -5.66
CA VAL A 31 -1.28 -0.33 -4.59
C VAL A 31 -2.06 -1.61 -4.81
N LEU A 32 -1.35 -2.73 -4.85
CA LEU A 32 -1.94 -4.06 -4.88
C LEU A 32 -2.15 -4.52 -3.44
N ILE A 33 -3.38 -4.90 -3.10
CA ILE A 33 -3.70 -5.42 -1.77
C ILE A 33 -3.74 -6.94 -1.85
N VAL A 34 -2.93 -7.62 -1.03
CA VAL A 34 -2.91 -9.09 -0.98
C VAL A 34 -3.38 -9.50 0.42
N GLU A 35 -4.64 -9.88 0.50
CA GLU A 35 -5.34 -10.15 1.75
C GLU A 35 -6.52 -11.06 1.47
N ASP A 36 -6.68 -12.14 2.25
CA ASP A 36 -7.77 -13.09 2.04
C ASP A 36 -9.03 -12.76 2.85
N GLU A 37 -8.95 -11.82 3.80
CA GLU A 37 -10.12 -11.37 4.56
C GLU A 37 -10.74 -10.16 3.88
N THR A 38 -11.96 -10.34 3.38
CA THR A 38 -12.64 -9.31 2.59
C THR A 38 -12.80 -7.99 3.34
N LEU A 39 -13.18 -8.05 4.62
CA LEU A 39 -13.40 -6.81 5.38
C LEU A 39 -12.11 -6.02 5.56
N ILE A 40 -11.00 -6.71 5.75
CA ILE A 40 -9.70 -6.04 5.89
C ILE A 40 -9.28 -5.40 4.56
N SER A 41 -9.45 -6.12 3.45
CA SER A 41 -9.08 -5.55 2.15
C SER A 41 -9.95 -4.35 1.80
N LEU A 42 -11.24 -4.36 2.16
CA LEU A 42 -12.10 -3.20 1.92
C LEU A 42 -11.71 -2.02 2.79
N PHE A 43 -11.35 -2.27 4.05
CA PHE A 43 -10.85 -1.21 4.93
C PHE A 43 -9.58 -0.57 4.33
N LEU A 44 -8.63 -1.39 3.90
CA LEU A 44 -7.40 -0.88 3.28
C LEU A 44 -7.70 -0.10 2.01
N GLN A 45 -8.62 -0.58 1.19
CA GLN A 45 -9.00 0.12 -0.03
C GLN A 45 -9.53 1.51 0.28
N ASP A 46 -10.39 1.63 1.29
CA ASP A 46 -10.95 2.92 1.68
C ASP A 46 -9.86 3.87 2.20
N VAL A 47 -8.97 3.36 3.06
CA VAL A 47 -7.88 4.16 3.61
C VAL A 47 -6.97 4.66 2.49
N LEU A 48 -6.59 3.77 1.57
CA LEU A 48 -5.71 4.14 0.46
C LEU A 48 -6.33 5.22 -0.42
N ARG A 49 -7.61 5.09 -0.71
CA ARG A 49 -8.32 6.09 -1.52
C ARG A 49 -8.39 7.43 -0.80
N ASP A 50 -8.66 7.41 0.50
CA ASP A 50 -8.70 8.65 1.30
C ASP A 50 -7.35 9.35 1.32
N LEU A 51 -6.27 8.59 1.24
CA LEU A 51 -4.92 9.13 1.21
C LEU A 51 -4.48 9.56 -0.20
N GLY A 52 -5.32 9.40 -1.20
CA GLY A 52 -5.04 9.85 -2.56
C GLY A 52 -4.39 8.80 -3.44
N HIS A 53 -4.30 7.55 -2.99
CA HIS A 53 -3.73 6.46 -3.78
C HIS A 53 -4.83 5.69 -4.50
N THR A 54 -4.43 4.88 -5.48
CA THR A 54 -5.36 4.00 -6.17
C THR A 54 -5.05 2.55 -5.83
N VAL A 55 -6.05 1.69 -5.92
CA VAL A 55 -5.89 0.26 -5.69
C VAL A 55 -5.86 -0.42 -7.05
N SER A 56 -4.73 -1.05 -7.37
CA SER A 56 -4.58 -1.74 -8.66
C SER A 56 -5.31 -3.06 -8.68
N GLY A 57 -5.56 -3.66 -7.51
CA GLY A 57 -6.35 -4.87 -7.39
C GLY A 57 -6.33 -5.39 -5.97
N ILE A 58 -7.23 -6.33 -5.70
CA ILE A 58 -7.29 -7.04 -4.42
C ILE A 58 -7.16 -8.52 -4.75
N ALA A 59 -6.15 -9.18 -4.17
CA ALA A 59 -5.86 -10.58 -4.46
C ALA A 59 -5.85 -11.37 -3.15
N PRO A 60 -6.60 -12.48 -3.08
CA PRO A 60 -6.67 -13.27 -1.85
C PRO A 60 -5.57 -14.33 -1.72
N SER A 61 -4.69 -14.48 -2.72
CA SER A 61 -3.67 -15.52 -2.70
C SER A 61 -2.45 -15.11 -3.51
N LEU A 62 -1.36 -15.86 -3.35
CA LEU A 62 -0.16 -15.68 -4.16
C LEU A 62 -0.49 -15.78 -5.64
N ARG A 63 -1.21 -16.81 -6.02
CA ARG A 63 -1.56 -17.06 -7.43
C ARG A 63 -2.33 -15.88 -8.03
N THR A 64 -3.34 -15.39 -7.33
CA THR A 64 -4.13 -14.26 -7.84
C THR A 64 -3.35 -12.96 -7.81
N ALA A 65 -2.46 -12.79 -6.82
CA ALA A 65 -1.59 -11.60 -6.77
C ALA A 65 -0.68 -11.52 -8.00
N LEU A 66 -0.09 -12.64 -8.39
CA LEU A 66 0.75 -12.67 -9.58
C LEU A 66 -0.06 -12.43 -10.85
N ALA A 67 -1.29 -12.93 -10.91
CA ALA A 67 -2.17 -12.68 -12.06
C ALA A 67 -2.51 -11.20 -12.19
N VAL A 68 -2.84 -10.53 -11.07
CA VAL A 68 -3.13 -9.10 -11.08
C VAL A 68 -1.87 -8.32 -11.49
N ALA A 69 -0.72 -8.67 -10.91
CA ALA A 69 0.54 -7.98 -11.19
C ALA A 69 0.93 -8.09 -12.66
N ALA A 70 0.62 -9.21 -13.30
CA ALA A 70 0.94 -9.41 -14.70
C ALA A 70 0.10 -8.52 -15.63
N GLY A 71 -1.11 -8.17 -15.23
CA GLY A 71 -2.04 -7.43 -16.07
C GLY A 71 -2.26 -5.97 -15.69
N THR A 72 -1.87 -5.58 -14.49
CA THR A 72 -2.15 -4.23 -13.99
C THR A 72 -0.91 -3.67 -13.29
N PRO A 73 -0.42 -2.51 -13.73
CA PRO A 73 0.76 -1.92 -13.08
C PRO A 73 0.50 -1.60 -11.62
N SER A 74 1.46 -1.93 -10.77
CA SER A 74 1.42 -1.65 -9.33
C SER A 74 2.78 -1.11 -8.89
N ASP A 75 2.75 -0.11 -8.00
CA ASP A 75 3.97 0.51 -7.49
C ASP A 75 4.39 -0.08 -6.16
N LEU A 76 3.44 -0.66 -5.45
CA LEU A 76 3.64 -1.21 -4.12
C LEU A 76 2.57 -2.28 -3.88
N ALA A 77 2.91 -3.31 -3.12
CA ALA A 77 1.94 -4.28 -2.64
C ALA A 77 1.88 -4.21 -1.13
N ILE A 78 0.67 -4.28 -0.57
CA ILE A 78 0.48 -4.48 0.87
C ILE A 78 0.08 -5.94 1.03
N VAL A 79 0.91 -6.71 1.72
CA VAL A 79 0.79 -8.16 1.75
C VAL A 79 0.64 -8.67 3.18
N ASP A 80 -0.43 -9.43 3.43
CA ASP A 80 -0.63 -10.10 4.71
C ASP A 80 0.32 -11.28 4.82
N VAL A 81 1.21 -11.26 5.81
CA VAL A 81 2.16 -12.34 6.05
C VAL A 81 1.43 -13.65 6.36
N GLY A 82 0.29 -13.56 7.04
CA GLY A 82 -0.51 -14.72 7.40
C GLY A 82 -1.34 -15.30 6.28
N LEU A 83 -1.16 -14.81 5.07
CA LEU A 83 -1.89 -15.29 3.91
C LEU A 83 -1.71 -16.80 3.75
N ALA A 84 -2.82 -17.50 3.57
CA ALA A 84 -2.81 -18.94 3.34
C ALA A 84 -3.52 -19.22 2.03
N GLY A 85 -3.19 -20.32 1.38
CA GLY A 85 -3.90 -20.71 0.18
C GLY A 85 -2.97 -20.95 -0.99
N ASP A 86 -3.48 -20.68 -2.19
CA ASP A 86 -2.84 -21.11 -3.44
C ASP A 86 -1.45 -20.54 -3.65
N GLY A 87 -0.47 -21.40 -3.61
CA GLY A 87 0.88 -21.10 -4.07
C GLY A 87 1.88 -20.72 -3.02
N GLY A 88 1.45 -20.34 -1.80
CA GLY A 88 2.36 -19.98 -0.72
C GLY A 88 1.78 -18.92 0.19
N ASP A 89 2.54 -18.56 1.22
CA ASP A 89 2.12 -17.56 2.20
C ASP A 89 2.45 -16.12 1.76
N GLY A 90 2.29 -15.16 2.66
CA GLY A 90 2.52 -13.76 2.34
C GLY A 90 3.98 -13.43 2.04
N ILE A 91 4.91 -14.08 2.73
CA ILE A 91 6.34 -13.85 2.45
C ILE A 91 6.69 -14.41 1.08
N ASP A 92 6.22 -15.62 0.75
CA ASP A 92 6.41 -16.18 -0.59
C ASP A 92 5.84 -15.24 -1.65
N THR A 93 4.68 -14.65 -1.38
CA THR A 93 4.04 -13.72 -2.30
C THR A 93 4.90 -12.47 -2.49
N ALA A 94 5.39 -11.89 -1.41
CA ALA A 94 6.23 -10.69 -1.49
C ALA A 94 7.50 -10.95 -2.29
N VAL A 95 8.13 -12.11 -2.08
CA VAL A 95 9.33 -12.50 -2.83
C VAL A 95 8.99 -12.62 -4.32
N ALA A 96 7.91 -13.31 -4.65
CA ALA A 96 7.53 -13.52 -6.05
C ALA A 96 7.17 -12.21 -6.75
N LEU A 97 6.45 -11.31 -6.07
CA LEU A 97 6.10 -10.01 -6.64
C LEU A 97 7.35 -9.18 -6.93
N ARG A 98 8.31 -9.21 -6.02
CA ARG A 98 9.55 -8.47 -6.22
C ARG A 98 10.40 -9.07 -7.34
N GLU A 99 10.57 -10.39 -7.34
CA GLU A 99 11.46 -11.05 -8.29
C GLU A 99 10.90 -11.08 -9.71
N ARG A 100 9.59 -11.24 -9.85
CA ARG A 100 8.98 -11.41 -11.16
C ARG A 100 8.44 -10.11 -11.75
N HIS A 101 8.08 -9.15 -10.90
CA HIS A 101 7.41 -7.93 -11.37
C HIS A 101 8.05 -6.66 -10.84
N GLY A 102 9.10 -6.76 -10.01
CA GLY A 102 9.75 -5.59 -9.45
C GLY A 102 8.87 -4.78 -8.51
N ILE A 103 7.85 -5.40 -7.92
CA ILE A 103 6.91 -4.72 -7.03
C ILE A 103 7.39 -4.91 -5.59
N PRO A 104 7.76 -3.81 -4.90
CA PRO A 104 8.13 -3.88 -3.49
C PRO A 104 6.92 -4.10 -2.61
N SER A 105 7.12 -4.62 -1.40
CA SER A 105 6.03 -4.95 -0.50
C SER A 105 6.17 -4.28 0.85
N LEU A 106 5.01 -3.86 1.38
CA LEU A 106 4.81 -3.50 2.76
C LEU A 106 4.09 -4.69 3.40
N LEU A 107 4.69 -5.28 4.44
CA LEU A 107 4.15 -6.49 5.03
C LEU A 107 3.26 -6.17 6.23
N MET A 108 2.09 -6.83 6.29
CA MET A 108 1.20 -6.76 7.45
C MET A 108 1.39 -8.04 8.25
N THR A 109 1.66 -7.91 9.55
CA THR A 109 1.92 -9.07 10.37
C THR A 109 1.38 -8.90 11.79
N GLY A 110 0.83 -9.99 12.34
CA GLY A 110 0.52 -10.09 13.75
C GLY A 110 1.63 -10.78 14.54
N ALA A 111 2.64 -11.32 13.85
CA ALA A 111 3.75 -12.02 14.48
C ALA A 111 4.92 -11.07 14.73
N SER A 112 5.76 -11.42 15.70
CA SER A 112 6.98 -10.67 15.92
C SER A 112 7.99 -10.99 14.81
N PHE A 113 8.95 -10.09 14.61
CA PHE A 113 10.02 -10.34 13.63
C PHE A 113 10.83 -11.57 13.97
N ALA A 114 10.98 -11.87 15.26
CA ALA A 114 11.69 -13.08 15.68
C ALA A 114 10.99 -14.35 15.21
N GLU A 115 9.64 -14.33 15.20
CA GLU A 115 8.86 -15.48 14.73
C GLU A 115 8.94 -15.67 13.21
N LEU A 116 9.09 -14.59 12.47
CA LEU A 116 9.20 -14.65 11.02
C LEU A 116 10.59 -15.03 10.55
N GLY A 117 11.60 -14.76 11.39
CA GLY A 117 12.96 -15.18 11.14
C GLY A 117 13.59 -14.57 9.90
N GLU A 118 14.50 -15.33 9.30
CA GLU A 118 15.27 -14.85 8.16
C GLU A 118 14.44 -14.70 6.88
N ARG A 119 13.25 -15.28 6.84
CA ARG A 119 12.41 -15.20 5.66
C ARG A 119 12.04 -13.75 5.31
N ILE A 120 11.98 -12.87 6.31
CA ILE A 120 11.71 -11.45 6.07
C ILE A 120 12.79 -10.85 5.17
N GLN A 121 14.04 -11.23 5.36
CA GLN A 121 15.13 -10.68 4.57
C GLN A 121 15.00 -11.02 3.09
N SER A 122 14.53 -12.23 2.79
CA SER A 122 14.35 -12.63 1.39
C SER A 122 13.26 -11.83 0.71
N ALA A 123 12.27 -11.34 1.46
CA ALA A 123 11.21 -10.51 0.91
C ALA A 123 11.67 -9.06 0.71
N ASP A 124 12.71 -8.63 1.42
CA ASP A 124 13.26 -7.27 1.35
C ASP A 124 12.13 -6.21 1.38
N PRO A 125 11.30 -6.21 2.44
CA PRO A 125 10.14 -5.32 2.47
C PRO A 125 10.54 -3.86 2.65
N VAL A 126 9.71 -2.95 2.16
CA VAL A 126 9.94 -1.51 2.33
C VAL A 126 9.30 -0.98 3.60
N GLY A 127 8.59 -1.82 4.33
CA GLY A 127 7.99 -1.41 5.61
C GLY A 127 7.12 -2.51 6.18
N PHE A 128 6.60 -2.24 7.37
CA PHE A 128 5.77 -3.18 8.11
C PHE A 128 4.56 -2.47 8.69
N LEU A 129 3.47 -3.22 8.81
CA LEU A 129 2.26 -2.78 9.47
C LEU A 129 1.87 -3.88 10.44
N THR A 130 1.87 -3.57 11.75
CA THR A 130 1.62 -4.56 12.79
C THR A 130 0.14 -4.61 13.13
N LYS A 131 -0.44 -5.80 13.14
CA LYS A 131 -1.85 -6.01 13.52
C LYS A 131 -1.99 -6.04 15.03
N PRO A 132 -3.06 -5.46 15.58
CA PRO A 132 -4.09 -4.68 14.89
C PRO A 132 -3.60 -3.28 14.57
N TYR A 133 -4.09 -2.69 13.49
CA TYR A 133 -3.64 -1.37 13.06
C TYR A 133 -4.83 -0.44 12.84
N THR A 134 -4.53 0.87 12.90
CA THR A 134 -5.50 1.93 12.64
C THR A 134 -5.24 2.57 11.29
N GLU A 135 -6.14 3.44 10.86
CA GLU A 135 -5.93 4.24 9.65
C GLU A 135 -4.64 5.05 9.73
N SER A 136 -4.37 5.62 10.90
CA SER A 136 -3.14 6.39 11.13
C SER A 136 -1.89 5.52 10.99
N ASP A 137 -1.96 4.27 11.44
CA ASP A 137 -0.84 3.33 11.29
C ASP A 137 -0.57 3.04 9.82
N VAL A 138 -1.63 2.87 9.04
CA VAL A 138 -1.51 2.64 7.59
C VAL A 138 -0.84 3.84 6.93
N GLU A 139 -1.28 5.05 7.28
CA GLU A 139 -0.70 6.26 6.72
C GLU A 139 0.79 6.37 7.04
N SER A 140 1.16 6.13 8.29
CA SER A 140 2.57 6.19 8.69
C SER A 140 3.42 5.17 7.97
N ALA A 141 2.92 3.94 7.83
CA ALA A 141 3.64 2.87 7.14
C ALA A 141 3.82 3.21 5.66
N LEU A 142 2.78 3.76 5.02
CA LEU A 142 2.85 4.17 3.62
C LEU A 142 3.85 5.30 3.43
N ASN A 143 3.86 6.29 4.31
CA ASN A 143 4.80 7.39 4.21
C ASN A 143 6.24 6.89 4.32
N GLY A 144 6.49 5.95 5.22
CA GLY A 144 7.81 5.34 5.35
C GLY A 144 8.20 4.55 4.11
N ALA A 145 7.25 3.82 3.54
CA ALA A 145 7.50 3.03 2.31
C ALA A 145 7.80 3.96 1.13
N ILE A 146 7.01 5.03 0.98
CA ILE A 146 7.21 5.99 -0.10
C ILE A 146 8.60 6.63 0.00
N ALA A 147 9.03 6.98 1.22
CA ALA A 147 10.35 7.56 1.42
C ALA A 147 11.45 6.62 0.93
N LYS A 148 11.30 5.33 1.13
CA LYS A 148 12.27 4.34 0.65
C LYS A 148 12.22 4.19 -0.87
N LEU A 149 11.04 4.28 -1.46
CA LEU A 149 10.89 4.11 -2.91
C LEU A 149 11.48 5.25 -3.71
N VAL A 150 11.52 6.46 -3.14
CA VAL A 150 12.06 7.64 -3.83
C VAL A 150 13.48 7.99 -3.41
N ALA A 151 14.04 7.21 -2.48
CA ALA A 151 15.39 7.44 -1.99
C ALA A 151 16.46 7.02 -2.99
#